data_72a952d711e9e327c397ac703a317860
#
_entry.id   72a952d711e9e327c397ac703a317860
#
_cell.length_a   1.000
_cell.length_b   1.000
_cell.length_c   1.000
_cell.angle_alpha   90.00
_cell.angle_beta   90.00
_cell.angle_gamma   90.00
#
_symmetry.space_group_name_H-M   'P 1'
#
loop_
_entity.id
_entity.type
_entity.pdbx_description
1 polymer ?
#
loop_
_entity_poly.entity_id
_entity_poly.type
_entity_poly.pdbx_seq_one_letter_code
_entity_poly.pdbx_strand_id
1 'polypeptide(L)'
;MEIITTTKITNRDGIKAIRNGQKYNKYSDIPTPKKPSWLKVKAEFNPNFHKVKEQVKSKQLYTVCEEAHCPNISECWSAGTATFMLMGSVCTRACKFCSVDTGNPNGWLDKDEPMNLSLIHI
;
A
#
# COMPACT_ATOMS: atom_id res chain seq x y z
N MET A 1 -23.87 14.57 15.15
CA MET A 1 -23.17 14.19 13.91
C MET A 1 -21.69 14.06 14.22
N GLU A 2 -21.21 12.84 14.23
CA GLU A 2 -19.80 12.61 14.48
C GLU A 2 -18.98 13.01 13.26
N ILE A 3 -18.03 13.90 13.46
CA ILE A 3 -17.05 14.23 12.41
C ILE A 3 -16.01 13.14 12.43
N ILE A 4 -15.92 12.36 11.37
CA ILE A 4 -14.86 11.38 11.23
C ILE A 4 -13.57 12.14 10.93
N THR A 5 -12.72 12.21 11.93
CA THR A 5 -11.38 12.77 11.79
C THR A 5 -10.49 11.77 11.07
N THR A 6 -9.93 12.17 9.94
CA THR A 6 -8.90 11.40 9.27
C THR A 6 -7.67 11.29 10.17
N THR A 7 -7.14 10.09 10.31
CA THR A 7 -5.92 9.87 11.10
C THR A 7 -4.71 10.36 10.35
N LYS A 8 -4.05 11.38 10.92
CA LYS A 8 -2.77 11.86 10.41
C LYS A 8 -1.65 11.06 11.05
N ILE A 9 -0.72 10.63 10.24
CA ILE A 9 0.45 9.86 10.68
C ILE A 9 1.73 10.48 10.12
N THR A 10 2.86 10.11 10.74
CA THR A 10 4.17 10.32 10.14
C THR A 10 4.70 8.95 9.74
N ASN A 11 5.01 8.76 8.46
CA ASN A 11 5.53 7.48 7.98
C ASN A 11 7.00 7.29 8.35
N ARG A 12 7.58 6.13 7.99
CA ARG A 12 8.97 5.80 8.29
C ARG A 12 10.00 6.75 7.67
N ASP A 13 9.61 7.50 6.63
CA ASP A 13 10.47 8.48 5.95
C ASP A 13 10.30 9.90 6.51
N GLY A 14 9.55 10.05 7.59
CA GLY A 14 9.28 11.35 8.21
C GLY A 14 8.24 12.20 7.50
N ILE A 15 7.52 11.64 6.54
CA ILE A 15 6.51 12.36 5.74
C ILE A 15 5.16 12.30 6.46
N LYS A 16 4.52 13.45 6.59
CA LYS A 16 3.16 13.53 7.15
C LYS A 16 2.14 13.09 6.10
N ALA A 17 1.25 12.18 6.48
CA ALA A 17 0.25 11.61 5.59
C ALA A 17 -1.07 11.33 6.30
N ILE A 18 -2.12 11.15 5.52
CA ILE A 18 -3.40 10.63 5.99
C ILE A 18 -3.35 9.12 5.84
N ARG A 19 -3.58 8.43 6.96
CA ARG A 19 -3.49 6.97 6.99
C ARG A 19 -4.52 6.33 6.07
N ASN A 20 -4.03 5.39 5.23
CA ASN A 20 -4.67 4.24 4.66
C ASN A 20 -6.20 4.26 4.55
N GLY A 21 -6.78 4.86 3.54
CA GLY A 21 -8.23 4.82 3.32
C GLY A 21 -9.08 5.62 4.29
N GLN A 22 -8.50 6.24 5.32
CA GLN A 22 -9.21 7.10 6.26
C GLN A 22 -9.39 8.51 5.73
N LYS A 23 -9.76 8.62 4.48
CA LYS A 23 -10.04 9.89 3.82
C LYS A 23 -11.49 10.27 4.07
N TYR A 24 -11.75 11.58 4.17
CA TYR A 24 -13.11 12.08 4.42
C TYR A 24 -14.09 11.50 3.40
N ASN A 25 -15.18 10.93 3.92
CA ASN A 25 -16.28 10.45 3.13
C ASN A 25 -17.60 10.89 3.82
N LYS A 26 -18.40 11.65 3.12
CA LYS A 26 -19.69 12.13 3.65
C LYS A 26 -20.71 11.02 3.94
N TYR A 27 -20.45 9.83 3.46
CA TYR A 27 -21.31 8.65 3.67
C TYR A 27 -20.69 7.65 4.66
N SER A 28 -19.69 8.06 5.41
CA SER A 28 -18.95 7.18 6.32
C SER A 28 -19.73 6.73 7.55
N ASP A 29 -20.82 7.42 7.86
CA ASP A 29 -21.76 7.06 8.92
C ASP A 29 -22.73 5.94 8.52
N ILE A 30 -22.77 5.58 7.24
CA ILE A 30 -23.60 4.48 6.76
C ILE A 30 -22.88 3.15 7.09
N PRO A 31 -23.53 2.24 7.86
CA PRO A 31 -22.91 0.95 8.16
C PRO A 31 -22.56 0.18 6.91
N THR A 32 -21.33 -0.31 6.84
CA THR A 32 -20.88 -1.15 5.72
C THR A 32 -21.55 -2.53 5.84
N PRO A 33 -22.32 -2.98 4.84
CA PRO A 33 -22.93 -4.29 4.90
C PRO A 33 -21.87 -5.39 4.89
N LYS A 34 -22.19 -6.52 5.51
CA LYS A 34 -21.30 -7.69 5.54
C LYS A 34 -21.09 -8.20 4.11
N LYS A 35 -19.85 -8.48 3.77
CA LYS A 35 -19.51 -9.05 2.47
C LYS A 35 -20.18 -10.41 2.26
N PRO A 36 -20.61 -10.73 1.02
CA PRO A 36 -21.13 -12.05 0.72
C PRO A 36 -20.14 -13.17 1.07
N SER A 37 -20.65 -14.32 1.49
CA SER A 37 -19.80 -15.44 1.90
C SER A 37 -18.91 -16.01 0.79
N TRP A 38 -19.31 -15.80 -0.46
CA TRP A 38 -18.54 -16.24 -1.63
C TRP A 38 -17.39 -15.30 -1.98
N LEU A 39 -17.39 -14.07 -1.45
CA LEU A 39 -16.34 -13.09 -1.70
C LEU A 39 -15.15 -13.36 -0.79
N LYS A 40 -14.40 -14.38 -1.12
CA LYS A 40 -13.19 -14.80 -0.38
C LYS A 40 -12.03 -14.94 -1.34
N VAL A 41 -10.86 -14.52 -0.89
CA VAL A 41 -9.60 -14.72 -1.61
C VAL A 41 -8.86 -15.87 -0.96
N LYS A 42 -8.42 -16.83 -1.79
CA LYS A 42 -7.59 -17.95 -1.31
C LYS A 42 -6.18 -17.43 -1.04
N ALA A 43 -5.74 -17.52 0.20
CA ALA A 43 -4.39 -17.12 0.56
C ALA A 43 -3.42 -18.29 0.31
N GLU A 44 -2.58 -18.14 -0.71
CA GLU A 44 -1.51 -19.10 -1.02
C GLU A 44 -0.16 -18.42 -0.77
N PHE A 45 0.62 -19.01 0.12
CA PHE A 45 1.95 -18.50 0.47
C PHE A 45 3.00 -19.55 0.09
N ASN A 46 3.42 -19.54 -1.16
CA ASN A 46 4.46 -20.44 -1.66
C ASN A 46 5.87 -19.83 -1.46
N PRO A 47 6.98 -20.58 -1.75
CA PRO A 47 8.32 -20.04 -1.62
C PRO A 47 8.58 -18.77 -2.43
N ASN A 48 7.94 -18.61 -3.58
CA ASN A 48 8.08 -17.39 -4.39
C ASN A 48 7.51 -16.15 -3.68
N PHE A 49 6.37 -16.30 -2.98
CA PHE A 49 5.80 -15.24 -2.18
C PHE A 49 6.81 -14.73 -1.14
N HIS A 50 7.42 -15.63 -0.39
CA HIS A 50 8.40 -15.28 0.63
C HIS A 50 9.65 -14.65 0.05
N LYS A 51 10.08 -15.11 -1.11
CA LYS A 51 11.23 -14.55 -1.83
C LYS A 51 10.96 -13.10 -2.25
N VAL A 52 9.80 -12.83 -2.85
CA VAL A 52 9.39 -11.46 -3.22
C VAL A 52 9.30 -10.57 -1.99
N LYS A 53 8.66 -11.05 -0.94
CA LYS A 53 8.53 -10.30 0.32
C LYS A 53 9.87 -9.94 0.92
N GLU A 54 10.81 -10.87 0.96
CA GLU A 54 12.16 -10.65 1.47
C GLU A 54 12.92 -9.63 0.62
N GLN A 55 12.85 -9.73 -0.70
CA GLN A 55 13.51 -8.79 -1.61
C GLN A 55 12.97 -7.37 -1.45
N VAL A 56 11.65 -7.22 -1.38
CA VAL A 56 11.01 -5.92 -1.16
C VAL A 56 11.45 -5.31 0.16
N LYS A 57 11.45 -6.09 1.22
CA LYS A 57 11.81 -5.62 2.56
C LYS A 57 13.30 -5.29 2.68
N SER A 58 14.18 -6.14 2.17
CA SER A 58 15.64 -5.96 2.26
C SER A 58 16.13 -4.77 1.45
N LYS A 59 15.48 -4.49 0.33
CA LYS A 59 15.80 -3.35 -0.55
C LYS A 59 15.04 -2.07 -0.17
N GLN A 60 14.22 -2.10 0.87
CA GLN A 60 13.39 -0.96 1.30
C GLN A 60 12.55 -0.37 0.17
N LEU A 61 11.99 -1.22 -0.67
CA LEU A 61 11.11 -0.82 -1.76
C LEU A 61 9.67 -0.73 -1.29
N TYR A 62 8.88 0.04 -2.02
CA TYR A 62 7.46 0.22 -1.77
C TYR A 62 6.64 -0.43 -2.87
N THR A 63 5.67 -1.25 -2.48
CA THR A 63 4.74 -1.86 -3.43
C THR A 63 3.33 -1.33 -3.19
N VAL A 64 2.59 -1.11 -4.26
CA VAL A 64 1.17 -0.78 -4.15
C VAL A 64 0.39 -1.96 -3.53
N CYS A 65 0.89 -3.17 -3.72
CA CYS A 65 0.30 -4.39 -3.15
C CYS A 65 0.22 -4.33 -1.62
N GLU A 66 1.27 -3.83 -0.97
CA GLU A 66 1.28 -3.64 0.49
C GLU A 66 0.56 -2.35 0.90
N GLU A 67 0.89 -1.24 0.25
CA GLU A 67 0.38 0.08 0.64
C GLU A 67 -1.12 0.24 0.42
N ALA A 68 -1.66 -0.40 -0.61
CA ALA A 68 -3.09 -0.39 -0.91
C ALA A 68 -3.86 -1.54 -0.24
N HIS A 69 -3.19 -2.40 0.54
CA HIS A 69 -3.79 -3.58 1.17
C HIS A 69 -4.52 -4.47 0.16
N CYS A 70 -3.85 -4.76 -0.95
CA CYS A 70 -4.44 -5.54 -2.05
C CYS A 70 -4.77 -6.97 -1.59
N PRO A 71 -6.01 -7.44 -1.76
CA PRO A 71 -6.39 -8.79 -1.35
C PRO A 71 -5.76 -9.90 -2.19
N ASN A 72 -5.25 -9.58 -3.37
CA ASN A 72 -4.64 -10.54 -4.30
C ASN A 72 -3.12 -10.65 -4.16
N ILE A 73 -2.54 -10.06 -3.13
CA ILE A 73 -1.09 -10.02 -2.92
C ILE A 73 -0.48 -11.43 -2.88
N SER A 74 -1.14 -12.37 -2.23
CA SER A 74 -0.65 -13.74 -2.12
C SER A 74 -0.57 -14.44 -3.48
N GLU A 75 -1.56 -14.22 -4.34
CA GLU A 75 -1.58 -14.78 -5.70
C GLU A 75 -0.50 -14.16 -6.59
N CYS A 76 -0.45 -12.83 -6.63
CA CYS A 76 0.51 -12.12 -7.50
C CYS A 76 1.96 -12.39 -7.09
N TRP A 77 2.26 -12.30 -5.81
CA TRP A 77 3.62 -12.51 -5.32
C TRP A 77 4.04 -13.98 -5.41
N SER A 78 3.11 -14.91 -5.25
CA SER A 78 3.37 -16.33 -5.49
C SER A 78 3.67 -16.64 -6.95
N ALA A 79 3.15 -15.84 -7.87
CA ALA A 79 3.48 -15.90 -9.29
C ALA A 79 4.75 -15.10 -9.65
N GLY A 80 5.39 -14.45 -8.69
CA GLY A 80 6.58 -13.64 -8.90
C GLY A 80 6.30 -12.26 -9.47
N THR A 81 5.08 -11.74 -9.33
CA THR A 81 4.67 -10.43 -9.86
C THR A 81 4.37 -9.46 -8.72
N ALA A 82 4.98 -8.27 -8.77
CA ALA A 82 4.71 -7.19 -7.83
C ALA A 82 4.67 -5.85 -8.57
N THR A 83 3.87 -4.92 -8.05
CA THR A 83 3.75 -3.57 -8.60
C THR A 83 4.39 -2.59 -7.63
N PHE A 84 5.38 -1.85 -8.10
CA PHE A 84 6.16 -0.94 -7.27
C PHE A 84 5.64 0.49 -7.34
N MET A 85 5.66 1.15 -6.19
CA MET A 85 5.47 2.60 -6.12
C MET A 85 6.84 3.27 -6.21
N LEU A 86 6.98 4.20 -7.14
CA LEU A 86 8.20 4.98 -7.26
C LEU A 86 8.09 6.25 -6.40
N MET A 87 9.22 6.72 -5.89
CA MET A 87 9.32 7.95 -5.10
C MET A 87 8.62 7.87 -3.73
N GLY A 88 8.61 6.69 -3.13
CA GLY A 88 8.11 6.47 -1.77
C GLY A 88 6.70 5.93 -1.68
N SER A 89 6.17 5.87 -0.47
CA SER A 89 4.88 5.23 -0.15
C SER A 89 3.71 6.20 -0.07
N VAL A 90 3.94 7.51 -0.23
CA VAL A 90 2.92 8.54 -0.07
C VAL A 90 2.46 9.05 -1.41
N CYS A 91 1.15 8.95 -1.67
CA CYS A 91 0.52 9.47 -2.88
C CYS A 91 0.04 10.90 -2.65
N THR A 92 0.14 11.74 -3.67
CA THR A 92 -0.33 13.15 -3.62
C THR A 92 -1.81 13.29 -3.99
N ARG A 93 -2.47 12.22 -4.46
CA ARG A 93 -3.89 12.22 -4.82
C ARG A 93 -4.70 11.60 -3.69
N ALA A 94 -5.78 12.25 -3.32
CA ALA A 94 -6.65 11.80 -2.24
C ALA A 94 -7.88 11.05 -2.77
N CYS A 95 -7.68 10.01 -3.56
CA CYS A 95 -8.79 9.21 -4.09
C CYS A 95 -9.54 8.55 -2.94
N LYS A 96 -10.84 8.75 -2.87
CA LYS A 96 -11.68 8.29 -1.76
C LYS A 96 -11.78 6.77 -1.65
N PHE A 97 -11.57 6.07 -2.75
CA PHE A 97 -11.61 4.60 -2.83
C PHE A 97 -10.24 3.94 -2.59
N CYS A 98 -9.18 4.73 -2.43
CA CYS A 98 -7.81 4.22 -2.36
C CYS A 98 -7.32 4.15 -0.92
N SER A 99 -6.68 3.04 -0.57
CA SER A 99 -6.11 2.80 0.78
C SER A 99 -4.68 3.29 0.94
N VAL A 100 -4.04 3.77 -0.13
CA VAL A 100 -2.68 4.31 -0.06
C VAL A 100 -2.65 5.58 0.77
N ASP A 101 -1.63 5.74 1.60
CA ASP A 101 -1.42 6.95 2.40
C ASP A 101 -1.31 8.17 1.50
N THR A 102 -1.94 9.26 1.89
CA THR A 102 -1.99 10.49 1.10
C THR A 102 -1.35 11.63 1.86
N GLY A 103 -0.47 12.35 1.20
CA GLY A 103 0.22 13.51 1.79
C GLY A 103 1.08 14.21 0.76
N ASN A 104 1.95 15.09 1.25
CA ASN A 104 2.93 15.78 0.42
C ASN A 104 4.33 15.31 0.82
N PRO A 105 5.04 14.56 -0.03
CA PRO A 105 6.39 14.10 0.26
C PRO A 105 7.46 15.19 0.22
N ASN A 106 7.12 16.41 -0.19
CA ASN A 106 8.06 17.56 -0.25
C ASN A 106 9.33 17.25 -1.06
N GLY A 107 9.20 16.51 -2.15
CA GLY A 107 10.35 16.17 -3.00
C GLY A 107 11.24 15.07 -2.42
N TRP A 108 10.77 14.30 -1.43
CA TRP A 108 11.53 13.18 -0.88
C TRP A 108 11.84 12.15 -1.97
N LEU A 109 13.09 11.75 -2.06
CA LEU A 109 13.57 10.74 -3.00
C LEU A 109 14.56 9.81 -2.31
N ASP A 110 14.43 8.54 -2.58
CA ASP A 110 15.44 7.53 -2.24
C ASP A 110 16.42 7.42 -3.41
N LYS A 111 17.65 7.83 -3.19
CA LYS A 111 18.70 7.81 -4.23
C LYS A 111 19.06 6.39 -4.67
N ASP A 112 18.86 5.42 -3.80
CA ASP A 112 19.18 4.01 -4.06
C ASP A 112 18.03 3.24 -4.70
N GLU A 113 16.85 3.83 -4.81
CA GLU A 113 15.65 3.17 -5.34
C GLU A 113 15.86 2.61 -6.77
N PRO A 114 16.40 3.37 -7.74
CA PRO A 114 16.62 2.82 -9.09
C PRO A 114 17.55 1.61 -9.11
N MET A 115 18.62 1.65 -8.33
CA MET A 115 19.56 0.53 -8.23
C MET A 115 18.91 -0.69 -7.59
N ASN A 116 18.18 -0.47 -6.50
CA ASN A 116 17.48 -1.53 -5.78
C ASN A 116 16.40 -2.19 -6.65
N LEU A 117 15.65 -1.41 -7.41
CA LEU A 117 14.69 -1.93 -8.37
C LEU A 117 15.36 -2.75 -9.47
N SER A 118 16.51 -2.32 -9.96
CA SER A 118 17.27 -3.06 -10.95
C SER A 118 17.72 -4.42 -10.40
N LEU A 119 18.21 -4.45 -9.17
CA LEU A 119 18.72 -5.67 -8.55
C LEU A 119 17.67 -6.77 -8.36
N ILE A 120 16.43 -6.41 -8.12
CA ILE A 120 15.36 -7.42 -7.93
C ILE A 120 14.91 -8.08 -9.24
N HIS A 121 15.25 -7.48 -10.38
CA HIS A 121 14.91 -8.02 -11.71
C HIS A 121 15.96 -8.98 -12.24
N ILE A 122 17.10 -9.09 -11.60
CA ILE A 122 18.23 -9.91 -12.04
C ILE A 122 18.16 -11.34 -11.49
#